data_3e33443077c4c53d95158076957e460c
#
_entry.id   3e33443077c4c53d95158076957e460c
#
_cell.length_a   1.000
_cell.length_b   1.000
_cell.length_c   1.000
_cell.angle_alpha   90.00
_cell.angle_beta   90.00
_cell.angle_gamma   90.00
#
_symmetry.space_group_name_H-M   'P 1'
#
loop_
_entity.id
_entity.type
_entity.pdbx_description
1 polymer ?
#
loop_
_entity_poly.entity_id
_entity_poly.type
_entity_poly.pdbx_seq_one_letter_code
_entity_poly.pdbx_strand_id
1 'polypeptide(L)'
;LLSLLREAFPEREPGEIKILDVGTGPGFFAILLAEAGYQVTAIDYTEEMLREAQQNAGGLAKCITWKTGDAQALDVESNSFDAIVTRNVTWNLPRPDLAYKEWLRVLKPGGVLYNFDADWYGHLYNEEKRSGYEKDRQQTEAQNVEDYYSGTDIEKMEEIARQVPLSRLERPKWDLETMT
;
A
#
# COMPACT_ATOMS: atom_id res chain seq x y z
N LEU A 1 -10.02 7.17 2.82
CA LEU A 1 -8.86 7.44 3.68
C LEU A 1 -9.07 8.66 4.58
N LEU A 2 -9.36 9.85 4.04
CA LEU A 2 -9.49 11.08 4.85
C LEU A 2 -10.60 10.98 5.92
N SER A 3 -11.72 10.32 5.65
CA SER A 3 -12.76 10.08 6.64
C SER A 3 -12.28 9.18 7.79
N LEU A 4 -11.54 8.11 7.47
CA LEU A 4 -10.96 7.21 8.47
C LEU A 4 -9.96 7.92 9.39
N LEU A 5 -9.13 8.80 8.83
CA LEU A 5 -8.17 9.58 9.62
C LEU A 5 -8.88 10.59 10.53
N ARG A 6 -9.94 11.25 10.08
CA ARG A 6 -10.74 12.15 10.92
C ARG A 6 -11.45 11.40 12.06
N GLU A 7 -11.92 10.19 11.78
CA GLU A 7 -12.53 9.32 12.80
C GLU A 7 -11.50 8.85 13.85
N ALA A 8 -10.29 8.51 13.40
CA ALA A 8 -9.21 8.09 14.31
C ALA A 8 -8.65 9.25 15.18
N PHE A 9 -8.68 10.46 14.67
CA PHE A 9 -8.12 11.65 15.33
C PHE A 9 -9.13 12.82 15.37
N PRO A 10 -10.30 12.67 16.01
CA PRO A 10 -11.42 13.60 15.88
C PRO A 10 -11.13 15.00 16.45
N GLU A 11 -10.22 15.12 17.42
CA GLU A 11 -9.91 16.36 18.12
C GLU A 11 -8.57 17.00 17.70
N ARG A 12 -7.91 16.41 16.68
CA ARG A 12 -6.60 16.89 16.22
C ARG A 12 -6.69 17.53 14.83
N GLU A 13 -5.99 18.64 14.69
CA GLU A 13 -5.86 19.30 13.39
C GLU A 13 -4.93 18.48 12.48
N PRO A 14 -5.19 18.40 11.16
CA PRO A 14 -4.34 17.66 10.23
C PRO A 14 -2.86 17.99 10.33
N GLY A 15 -2.50 19.27 10.53
CA GLY A 15 -1.13 19.75 10.67
C GLY A 15 -0.38 19.23 11.92
N GLU A 16 -1.06 18.60 12.85
CA GLU A 16 -0.47 17.99 14.05
C GLU A 16 -0.25 16.47 13.90
N ILE A 17 -0.76 15.89 12.81
CA ILE A 17 -0.76 14.44 12.58
C ILE A 17 0.34 14.09 11.57
N LYS A 18 1.29 13.26 12.02
CA LYS A 18 2.39 12.74 11.18
C LYS A 18 1.99 11.42 10.56
N ILE A 19 1.98 11.37 9.24
CA ILE A 19 1.60 10.19 8.47
C ILE A 19 2.78 9.68 7.65
N LEU A 20 2.99 8.37 7.69
CA LEU A 20 3.93 7.67 6.82
C LEU A 20 3.16 6.97 5.70
N ASP A 21 3.44 7.33 4.46
CA ASP A 21 2.95 6.64 3.25
C ASP A 21 4.03 5.66 2.77
N VAL A 22 3.81 4.38 2.99
CA VAL A 22 4.77 3.31 2.68
C VAL A 22 4.47 2.72 1.31
N GLY A 23 5.46 2.71 0.43
CA GLY A 23 5.28 2.32 -0.97
C GLY A 23 4.41 3.33 -1.71
N THR A 24 4.78 4.61 -1.61
CA THR A 24 3.99 5.72 -2.13
C THR A 24 3.76 5.65 -3.65
N GLY A 25 4.64 4.92 -4.39
CA GLY A 25 4.59 4.85 -5.83
C GLY A 25 4.59 6.25 -6.46
N PRO A 26 3.66 6.55 -7.40
CA PRO A 26 3.55 7.85 -8.03
C PRO A 26 2.93 8.94 -7.12
N GLY A 27 2.80 8.70 -5.80
CA GLY A 27 2.46 9.71 -4.81
C GLY A 27 0.97 9.87 -4.50
N PHE A 28 0.11 8.93 -4.87
CA PHE A 28 -1.35 9.09 -4.76
C PHE A 28 -1.82 9.46 -3.34
N PHE A 29 -1.43 8.69 -2.31
CA PHE A 29 -1.82 9.00 -0.93
C PHE A 29 -1.02 10.17 -0.37
N ALA A 30 0.27 10.26 -0.66
CA ALA A 30 1.10 11.36 -0.18
C ALA A 30 0.56 12.73 -0.61
N ILE A 31 0.14 12.87 -1.88
CA ILE A 31 -0.43 14.09 -2.42
C ILE A 31 -1.78 14.39 -1.77
N LEU A 32 -2.69 13.41 -1.74
CA LEU A 32 -4.01 13.55 -1.12
C LEU A 32 -3.93 14.02 0.34
N LEU A 33 -2.98 13.45 1.10
CA LEU A 33 -2.78 13.78 2.51
C LEU A 33 -2.16 15.17 2.71
N ALA A 34 -1.19 15.52 1.86
CA ALA A 34 -0.57 16.85 1.90
C ALA A 34 -1.57 17.95 1.52
N GLU A 35 -2.45 17.71 0.52
CA GLU A 35 -3.56 18.63 0.18
C GLU A 35 -4.52 18.82 1.35
N ALA A 36 -4.76 17.76 2.14
CA ALA A 36 -5.60 17.83 3.33
C ALA A 36 -4.88 18.44 4.56
N GLY A 37 -3.63 18.85 4.43
CA GLY A 37 -2.85 19.55 5.45
C GLY A 37 -2.11 18.66 6.45
N TYR A 38 -2.03 17.36 6.23
CA TYR A 38 -1.26 16.43 7.09
C TYR A 38 0.24 16.59 6.91
N GLN A 39 1.02 16.24 7.96
CA GLN A 39 2.48 16.13 7.87
C GLN A 39 2.85 14.78 7.26
N VAL A 40 3.28 14.76 6.00
CA VAL A 40 3.48 13.52 5.24
C VAL A 40 4.97 13.23 5.05
N THR A 41 5.34 11.99 5.37
CA THR A 41 6.59 11.36 4.90
C THR A 41 6.19 10.23 3.95
N ALA A 42 6.73 10.25 2.74
CA ALA A 42 6.47 9.28 1.69
C ALA A 42 7.74 8.47 1.41
N ILE A 43 7.62 7.14 1.47
CA ILE A 43 8.74 6.22 1.24
C ILE A 43 8.40 5.33 0.04
N ASP A 44 9.39 5.16 -0.85
CA ASP A 44 9.34 4.14 -1.90
C ASP A 44 10.70 3.45 -2.04
N TYR A 45 10.68 2.22 -2.57
CA TYR A 45 11.90 1.45 -2.79
C TYR A 45 12.76 2.03 -3.92
N THR A 46 12.14 2.67 -4.91
CA THR A 46 12.81 3.18 -6.10
C THR A 46 12.81 4.71 -6.17
N GLU A 47 13.95 5.27 -6.56
CA GLU A 47 14.08 6.72 -6.78
C GLU A 47 13.23 7.19 -7.97
N GLU A 48 12.99 6.32 -8.96
CA GLU A 48 12.14 6.59 -10.11
C GLU A 48 10.72 6.93 -9.68
N MET A 49 10.12 6.11 -8.81
CA MET A 49 8.79 6.35 -8.28
C MET A 49 8.73 7.66 -7.48
N LEU A 50 9.73 7.94 -6.66
CA LEU A 50 9.78 9.20 -5.91
C LEU A 50 9.93 10.41 -6.82
N ARG A 51 10.69 10.33 -7.91
CA ARG A 51 10.79 11.41 -8.90
C ARG A 51 9.45 11.67 -9.60
N GLU A 52 8.76 10.61 -9.98
CA GLU A 52 7.41 10.69 -10.56
C GLU A 52 6.42 11.29 -9.54
N ALA A 53 6.43 10.81 -8.29
CA ALA A 53 5.59 11.34 -7.23
C ALA A 53 5.80 12.83 -6.99
N GLN A 54 7.06 13.29 -6.98
CA GLN A 54 7.38 14.71 -6.83
C GLN A 54 6.90 15.55 -8.01
N GLN A 55 6.99 15.03 -9.23
CA GLN A 55 6.44 15.68 -10.43
C GLN A 55 4.91 15.79 -10.34
N ASN A 56 4.24 14.70 -9.95
CA ASN A 56 2.78 14.67 -9.78
C ASN A 56 2.31 15.62 -8.66
N ALA A 57 3.08 15.71 -7.57
CA ALA A 57 2.79 16.62 -6.45
C ALA A 57 2.94 18.11 -6.82
N GLY A 58 3.73 18.43 -7.81
CA GLY A 58 3.93 19.82 -8.27
C GLY A 58 4.32 20.76 -7.12
N GLY A 59 3.52 21.79 -6.89
CA GLY A 59 3.77 22.76 -5.81
C GLY A 59 3.71 22.17 -4.39
N LEU A 60 3.03 21.05 -4.19
CA LEU A 60 2.95 20.35 -2.90
C LEU A 60 4.18 19.51 -2.58
N ALA A 61 5.05 19.23 -3.57
CA ALA A 61 6.24 18.40 -3.36
C ALA A 61 7.12 18.88 -2.20
N LYS A 62 7.19 20.19 -1.97
CA LYS A 62 7.92 20.82 -0.86
C LYS A 62 7.32 20.62 0.52
N CYS A 63 6.05 20.22 0.59
CA CYS A 63 5.31 19.95 1.83
C CYS A 63 5.38 18.49 2.26
N ILE A 64 5.98 17.62 1.44
CA ILE A 64 6.11 16.19 1.67
C ILE A 64 7.59 15.86 1.84
N THR A 65 7.89 15.05 2.85
CA THR A 65 9.26 14.49 3.04
C THR A 65 9.35 13.20 2.22
N TRP A 66 10.25 13.17 1.24
CA TRP A 66 10.48 12.03 0.36
C TRP A 66 11.72 11.25 0.80
N LYS A 67 11.60 9.93 0.91
CA LYS A 67 12.72 9.04 1.28
C LYS A 67 12.71 7.78 0.45
N THR A 68 13.87 7.38 -0.07
CA THR A 68 14.07 6.02 -0.58
C THR A 68 14.23 5.06 0.58
N GLY A 69 13.56 3.91 0.56
CA GLY A 69 13.64 2.95 1.65
C GLY A 69 12.89 1.64 1.37
N ASP A 70 13.32 0.59 2.10
CA ASP A 70 12.66 -0.71 2.06
C ASP A 70 11.51 -0.72 3.08
N ALA A 71 10.31 -1.07 2.64
CA ALA A 71 9.12 -1.23 3.49
C ALA A 71 9.33 -2.24 4.64
N GLN A 72 10.28 -3.16 4.48
CA GLN A 72 10.61 -4.22 5.43
C GLN A 72 11.73 -3.84 6.41
N ALA A 73 12.40 -2.70 6.19
CA ALA A 73 13.51 -2.20 7.02
C ALA A 73 13.54 -0.67 6.96
N LEU A 74 12.64 -0.01 7.66
CA LEU A 74 12.44 1.44 7.61
C LEU A 74 13.55 2.19 8.39
N ASP A 75 14.28 3.07 7.69
CA ASP A 75 15.25 3.98 8.31
C ASP A 75 14.55 5.22 8.88
N VAL A 76 13.70 4.97 9.87
CA VAL A 76 13.01 6.00 10.66
C VAL A 76 12.92 5.58 12.12
N GLU A 77 12.84 6.56 13.01
CA GLU A 77 12.78 6.32 14.47
C GLU A 77 11.49 5.59 14.88
N SER A 78 11.58 4.79 15.94
CA SER A 78 10.41 4.16 16.55
C SER A 78 9.44 5.22 17.10
N ASN A 79 8.14 4.90 17.11
CA ASN A 79 7.10 5.77 17.66
C ASN A 79 7.09 7.19 17.06
N SER A 80 7.34 7.32 15.76
CA SER A 80 7.47 8.62 15.08
C SER A 80 6.19 9.10 14.42
N PHE A 81 5.31 8.17 14.02
CA PHE A 81 4.13 8.46 13.21
C PHE A 81 2.83 8.18 13.96
N ASP A 82 1.84 9.05 13.75
CA ASP A 82 0.49 8.88 14.28
C ASP A 82 -0.33 7.91 13.42
N ALA A 83 -0.06 7.88 12.12
CA ALA A 83 -0.69 6.95 11.19
C ALA A 83 0.30 6.42 10.16
N ILE A 84 0.06 5.20 9.70
CA ILE A 84 0.69 4.62 8.51
C ILE A 84 -0.40 4.33 7.51
N VAL A 85 -0.13 4.65 6.26
CA VAL A 85 -0.97 4.29 5.12
C VAL A 85 -0.12 3.54 4.10
N THR A 86 -0.74 2.59 3.42
CA THR A 86 -0.10 1.86 2.34
C THR A 86 -1.16 1.36 1.35
N ARG A 87 -0.80 1.26 0.09
CA ARG A 87 -1.71 0.79 -0.96
C ARG A 87 -0.99 -0.11 -1.95
N ASN A 88 -1.49 -1.35 -2.11
CA ASN A 88 -0.97 -2.34 -3.05
C ASN A 88 0.53 -2.63 -2.84
N VAL A 89 0.97 -2.77 -1.59
CA VAL A 89 2.37 -3.00 -1.25
C VAL A 89 2.61 -4.40 -0.69
N THR A 90 1.82 -4.84 0.29
CA THR A 90 2.10 -6.07 1.02
C THR A 90 2.07 -7.31 0.13
N TRP A 91 1.22 -7.34 -0.88
CA TRP A 91 1.02 -8.49 -1.75
C TRP A 91 2.30 -8.97 -2.46
N ASN A 92 3.25 -8.08 -2.74
CA ASN A 92 4.47 -8.37 -3.50
C ASN A 92 5.75 -8.43 -2.65
N LEU A 93 5.63 -8.24 -1.33
CA LEU A 93 6.79 -8.25 -0.45
C LEU A 93 7.33 -9.67 -0.22
N PRO A 94 8.65 -9.89 -0.28
CA PRO A 94 9.28 -11.16 0.08
C PRO A 94 9.06 -11.54 1.55
N ARG A 95 9.03 -10.56 2.45
CA ARG A 95 8.86 -10.74 3.90
C ARG A 95 7.85 -9.76 4.47
N PRO A 96 6.55 -9.95 4.16
CA PRO A 96 5.49 -9.06 4.64
C PRO A 96 5.37 -9.06 6.18
N ASP A 97 5.80 -10.13 6.84
CA ASP A 97 5.90 -10.22 8.30
C ASP A 97 6.90 -9.21 8.89
N LEU A 98 8.02 -8.98 8.21
CA LEU A 98 9.00 -7.95 8.62
C LEU A 98 8.45 -6.55 8.37
N ALA A 99 7.74 -6.35 7.26
CA ALA A 99 7.12 -5.06 6.96
C ALA A 99 6.13 -4.67 8.07
N TYR A 100 5.23 -5.56 8.48
CA TYR A 100 4.29 -5.28 9.59
C TYR A 100 5.02 -4.98 10.90
N LYS A 101 6.09 -5.72 11.24
CA LYS A 101 6.89 -5.43 12.45
C LYS A 101 7.50 -4.04 12.41
N GLU A 102 8.07 -3.65 11.27
CA GLU A 102 8.64 -2.31 11.09
C GLU A 102 7.57 -1.22 11.16
N TRP A 103 6.42 -1.43 10.53
CA TRP A 103 5.32 -0.48 10.56
C TRP A 103 4.79 -0.29 11.99
N LEU A 104 4.60 -1.38 12.74
CA LEU A 104 4.20 -1.30 14.15
C LEU A 104 5.29 -0.64 15.02
N ARG A 105 6.58 -0.86 14.73
CA ARG A 105 7.69 -0.22 15.46
C ARG A 105 7.68 1.29 15.33
N VAL A 106 7.42 1.80 14.12
CA VAL A 106 7.46 3.24 13.82
C VAL A 106 6.16 3.97 14.18
N LEU A 107 5.07 3.24 14.38
CA LEU A 107 3.81 3.76 14.87
C LEU A 107 3.92 4.15 16.36
N LYS A 108 3.36 5.30 16.72
CA LYS A 108 3.19 5.70 18.12
C LYS A 108 2.17 4.79 18.81
N PRO A 109 2.28 4.64 20.15
CA PRO A 109 1.19 4.03 20.92
C PRO A 109 -0.14 4.73 20.64
N GLY A 110 -1.17 3.94 20.30
CA GLY A 110 -2.48 4.47 19.90
C GLY A 110 -2.55 4.98 18.46
N GLY A 111 -1.49 4.87 17.68
CA GLY A 111 -1.49 5.15 16.25
C GLY A 111 -2.27 4.13 15.44
N VAL A 112 -2.57 4.45 14.19
CA VAL A 112 -3.40 3.62 13.30
C VAL A 112 -2.65 3.21 12.04
N LEU A 113 -2.90 1.99 11.57
CA LEU A 113 -2.40 1.47 10.30
C LEU A 113 -3.57 1.22 9.35
N TYR A 114 -3.52 1.83 8.18
CA TYR A 114 -4.46 1.59 7.08
C TYR A 114 -3.74 0.94 5.89
N ASN A 115 -3.95 -0.36 5.73
CA ASN A 115 -3.43 -1.11 4.58
C ASN A 115 -4.55 -1.34 3.56
N PHE A 116 -4.44 -0.69 2.40
CA PHE A 116 -5.34 -0.86 1.26
C PHE A 116 -4.74 -1.85 0.26
N ASP A 117 -4.97 -3.11 0.49
CA ASP A 117 -4.44 -4.19 -0.36
C ASP A 117 -5.52 -5.22 -0.65
N ALA A 118 -5.27 -6.10 -1.60
CA ALA A 118 -6.19 -7.16 -2.00
C ALA A 118 -5.51 -8.52 -2.05
N ASP A 119 -6.33 -9.55 -2.10
CA ASP A 119 -5.89 -10.91 -2.37
C ASP A 119 -5.76 -11.12 -3.89
N TRP A 120 -4.72 -10.49 -4.47
CA TRP A 120 -4.51 -10.41 -5.92
C TRP A 120 -4.36 -11.78 -6.59
N TYR A 121 -3.74 -12.73 -5.91
CA TYR A 121 -3.34 -14.01 -6.49
C TYR A 121 -3.88 -15.24 -5.76
N GLY A 122 -4.83 -15.06 -4.85
CA GLY A 122 -5.49 -16.18 -4.16
C GLY A 122 -6.18 -17.17 -5.09
N HIS A 123 -6.57 -16.73 -6.30
CA HIS A 123 -7.12 -17.56 -7.35
C HIS A 123 -6.14 -18.64 -7.86
N LEU A 124 -4.84 -18.48 -7.66
CA LEU A 124 -3.82 -19.47 -8.03
C LEU A 124 -3.86 -20.71 -7.12
N TYR A 125 -4.44 -20.59 -5.92
CA TYR A 125 -4.42 -21.62 -4.87
C TYR A 125 -5.80 -21.99 -4.34
N ASN A 126 -6.86 -21.30 -4.75
CA ASN A 126 -8.24 -21.54 -4.32
C ASN A 126 -9.15 -21.62 -5.54
N GLU A 127 -9.86 -22.75 -5.68
CA GLU A 127 -10.67 -23.06 -6.87
C GLU A 127 -11.92 -22.17 -6.97
N GLU A 128 -12.54 -21.81 -5.83
CA GLU A 128 -13.66 -20.88 -5.80
C GLU A 128 -13.28 -19.49 -6.27
N LYS A 129 -12.11 -18.97 -5.79
CA LYS A 129 -11.56 -17.69 -6.24
C LYS A 129 -11.17 -17.73 -7.72
N ARG A 130 -10.65 -18.86 -8.20
CA ARG A 130 -10.34 -19.07 -9.63
C ARG A 130 -11.59 -18.95 -10.49
N SER A 131 -12.66 -19.62 -10.11
CA SER A 131 -13.94 -19.54 -10.84
C SER A 131 -14.48 -18.08 -10.87
N GLY A 132 -14.32 -17.33 -9.81
CA GLY A 132 -14.66 -15.90 -9.76
C GLY A 132 -13.81 -15.08 -10.72
N TYR A 133 -12.48 -15.26 -10.67
CA TYR A 133 -11.52 -14.58 -11.54
C TYR A 133 -11.79 -14.84 -13.03
N GLU A 134 -12.03 -16.11 -13.40
CA GLU A 134 -12.34 -16.48 -14.79
C GLU A 134 -13.63 -15.85 -15.30
N LYS A 135 -14.66 -15.76 -14.44
CA LYS A 135 -15.93 -15.08 -14.79
C LYS A 135 -15.74 -13.58 -15.00
N ASP A 136 -14.97 -12.95 -14.12
CA ASP A 136 -14.65 -11.52 -14.21
C ASP A 136 -13.89 -11.21 -15.51
N ARG A 137 -12.90 -12.02 -15.86
CA ARG A 137 -12.15 -11.92 -17.11
C ARG A 137 -13.06 -12.05 -18.33
N GLN A 138 -13.94 -13.04 -18.35
CA GLN A 138 -14.91 -13.23 -19.43
C GLN A 138 -15.87 -12.03 -19.57
N GLN A 139 -16.29 -11.43 -18.47
CA GLN A 139 -17.16 -10.25 -18.50
C GLN A 139 -16.42 -9.02 -19.04
N THR A 140 -15.17 -8.82 -18.63
CA THR A 140 -14.33 -7.71 -19.11
C THR A 140 -14.12 -7.80 -20.61
N GLU A 141 -13.81 -8.99 -21.14
CA GLU A 141 -13.68 -9.24 -22.58
C GLU A 141 -15.00 -8.99 -23.32
N ALA A 142 -16.12 -9.49 -22.78
CA ALA A 142 -17.44 -9.34 -23.42
C ALA A 142 -17.94 -7.89 -23.46
N GLN A 143 -17.55 -7.07 -22.49
CA GLN A 143 -17.95 -5.66 -22.39
C GLN A 143 -17.00 -4.73 -23.15
N ASN A 144 -15.94 -5.25 -23.76
CA ASN A 144 -14.91 -4.49 -24.47
C ASN A 144 -14.36 -3.30 -23.64
N VAL A 145 -14.26 -3.52 -22.30
CA VAL A 145 -13.66 -2.57 -21.38
C VAL A 145 -12.15 -2.61 -21.57
N GLU A 146 -11.49 -1.46 -21.42
CA GLU A 146 -10.04 -1.38 -21.50
C GLU A 146 -9.41 -2.31 -20.43
N ASP A 147 -8.77 -3.37 -20.92
CA ASP A 147 -8.13 -4.34 -20.06
C ASP A 147 -6.71 -3.85 -19.69
N TYR A 148 -6.49 -3.54 -18.41
CA TYR A 148 -5.18 -3.13 -17.89
C TYR A 148 -4.09 -4.20 -18.08
N TYR A 149 -4.48 -5.46 -18.35
CA TYR A 149 -3.56 -6.54 -18.69
C TYR A 149 -3.23 -6.62 -20.17
N SER A 150 -3.80 -5.73 -20.99
CA SER A 150 -3.51 -5.71 -22.44
C SER A 150 -2.02 -5.55 -22.69
N GLY A 151 -1.41 -6.55 -23.35
CA GLY A 151 0.04 -6.59 -23.58
C GLY A 151 0.88 -7.15 -22.44
N THR A 152 0.28 -7.60 -21.34
CA THR A 152 0.97 -8.25 -20.22
C THR A 152 1.03 -9.76 -20.43
N ASP A 153 2.19 -10.38 -20.23
CA ASP A 153 2.36 -11.83 -20.16
C ASP A 153 1.81 -12.36 -18.83
N ILE A 154 0.53 -12.74 -18.84
CA ILE A 154 -0.20 -13.19 -17.65
C ILE A 154 0.44 -14.45 -17.05
N GLU A 155 0.88 -15.40 -17.89
CA GLU A 155 1.48 -16.65 -17.42
C GLU A 155 2.77 -16.37 -16.63
N LYS A 156 3.62 -15.49 -17.15
CA LYS A 156 4.85 -15.06 -16.48
C LYS A 156 4.57 -14.29 -15.20
N MET A 157 3.57 -13.45 -15.21
CA MET A 157 3.13 -12.70 -14.02
C MET A 157 2.64 -13.65 -12.93
N GLU A 158 1.84 -14.66 -13.27
CA GLU A 158 1.39 -15.69 -12.32
C GLU A 158 2.55 -16.56 -11.82
N GLU A 159 3.54 -16.88 -12.67
CA GLU A 159 4.73 -17.60 -12.26
C GLU A 159 5.50 -16.84 -11.18
N ILE A 160 5.68 -15.53 -11.35
CA ILE A 160 6.28 -14.65 -10.36
C ILE A 160 5.42 -14.62 -9.09
N ALA A 161 4.11 -14.45 -9.23
CA ALA A 161 3.16 -14.38 -8.12
C ALA A 161 3.16 -15.65 -7.25
N ARG A 162 3.41 -16.83 -7.84
CA ARG A 162 3.56 -18.09 -7.10
C ARG A 162 4.76 -18.10 -6.15
N GLN A 163 5.72 -17.19 -6.32
CA GLN A 163 6.91 -17.09 -5.47
C GLN A 163 6.70 -16.12 -4.29
N VAL A 164 5.66 -15.28 -4.34
CA VAL A 164 5.38 -14.32 -3.25
C VAL A 164 4.54 -14.97 -2.15
N PRO A 165 4.92 -14.77 -0.87
CA PRO A 165 4.28 -15.47 0.26
C PRO A 165 2.78 -15.28 0.35
N LEU A 166 2.28 -14.04 0.18
CA LEU A 166 0.87 -13.71 0.38
C LEU A 166 -0.07 -14.28 -0.68
N SER A 167 0.44 -14.72 -1.83
CA SER A 167 -0.38 -15.42 -2.84
C SER A 167 -0.97 -16.74 -2.33
N ARG A 168 -0.36 -17.35 -1.30
CA ARG A 168 -0.76 -18.66 -0.74
C ARG A 168 -1.56 -18.54 0.55
N LEU A 169 -1.63 -17.34 1.13
CA LEU A 169 -2.20 -17.11 2.44
C LEU A 169 -3.60 -16.53 2.33
N GLU A 170 -4.45 -16.88 3.30
CA GLU A 170 -5.81 -16.36 3.36
C GLU A 170 -5.81 -14.92 3.87
N ARG A 171 -6.10 -13.99 3.00
CA ARG A 171 -6.20 -12.57 3.34
C ARG A 171 -7.68 -12.17 3.51
N PRO A 172 -8.03 -11.25 4.42
CA PRO A 172 -7.12 -10.48 5.31
C PRO A 172 -6.79 -11.20 6.64
N LYS A 173 -7.19 -12.47 6.81
CA LYS A 173 -7.01 -13.20 8.06
C LYS A 173 -5.53 -13.24 8.51
N TRP A 174 -4.63 -13.62 7.62
CA TRP A 174 -3.20 -13.67 7.91
C TRP A 174 -2.65 -12.29 8.32
N ASP A 175 -3.10 -11.23 7.66
CA ASP A 175 -2.66 -9.86 7.97
C ASP A 175 -3.01 -9.49 9.42
N LEU A 176 -4.24 -9.78 9.84
CA LEU A 176 -4.73 -9.51 11.21
C LEU A 176 -3.98 -10.34 12.25
N GLU A 177 -3.75 -11.63 11.99
CA GLU A 177 -3.00 -12.53 12.90
C GLU A 177 -1.53 -12.11 13.03
N THR A 178 -0.94 -11.52 11.99
CA THR A 178 0.47 -11.09 12.01
C THR A 178 0.68 -9.78 12.77
N MET A 179 -0.36 -8.94 12.87
CA MET A 179 -0.33 -7.66 13.57
C MET A 179 -0.70 -7.75 15.06
N THR A 180 -1.12 -8.91 15.55
CA THR A 180 -1.45 -9.18 16.95
C THR A 180 -0.30 -9.86 17.69
#